data_9663b44f32a66169460c0610a0f4942c
#
_entry.id   9663b44f32a66169460c0610a0f4942c
#
_cell.length_a   1.000
_cell.length_b   1.000
_cell.length_c   1.000
_cell.angle_alpha   90.00
_cell.angle_beta   90.00
_cell.angle_gamma   90.00
#
_symmetry.space_group_name_H-M   'P 1'
#
loop_
_entity.id
_entity.type
_entity.pdbx_description
1 polymer ?
#
loop_
_entity_poly.entity_id
_entity_poly.type
_entity_poly.pdbx_seq_one_letter_code
_entity_poly.pdbx_strand_id
1 'polypeptide(L)'
;MSKKYEELGITDAFMFAKVMSNKEICKPVLEQILNIKIRNIEYLDYEETIQIAPGSKSIRLDIYVEDDNNTVFNLEMQTTNYEELPKRSRYYQDIIDLKLIEKGQAYDILKTSYVIFICTFDFFEKNRSIYEFENICVDDSDIKLNDGTHKIFLNTKGNRDGISEELQMLLDYFDGREPESQLAKDIDRKVFEARNNKQWRREYMSYQMELDKQFRNGREEERRNINKLNKALLSEKKYEELEKSTSDEEYQRELMKKYKIIE
;
A
#
# COMPACT_ATOMS: atom_id res chain seq x y z
N MET A 1 5.66 -15.00 -12.33
CA MET A 1 4.33 -15.52 -12.73
C MET A 1 3.36 -15.09 -11.67
N SER A 2 2.18 -14.55 -12.03
CA SER A 2 1.12 -14.25 -11.07
C SER A 2 0.59 -15.54 -10.46
N LYS A 3 0.19 -15.51 -9.17
CA LYS A 3 -0.46 -16.65 -8.52
C LYS A 3 -1.80 -16.95 -9.19
N LYS A 4 -2.21 -18.23 -9.18
CA LYS A 4 -3.56 -18.59 -9.57
C LYS A 4 -4.55 -18.08 -8.52
N TYR A 5 -5.77 -17.77 -8.95
CA TYR A 5 -6.80 -17.25 -8.03
C TYR A 5 -7.06 -18.17 -6.82
N GLU A 6 -7.04 -19.46 -7.04
CA GLU A 6 -7.26 -20.48 -6.02
C GLU A 6 -6.13 -20.57 -4.98
N GLU A 7 -4.96 -20.02 -5.30
CA GLU A 7 -3.76 -20.02 -4.44
C GLU A 7 -3.62 -18.72 -3.64
N LEU A 8 -4.50 -17.73 -3.88
CA LEU A 8 -4.44 -16.45 -3.18
C LEU A 8 -4.75 -16.62 -1.69
N GLY A 9 -3.90 -16.06 -0.83
CA GLY A 9 -4.10 -15.97 0.61
C GLY A 9 -4.44 -14.56 1.05
N ILE A 10 -4.63 -14.38 2.36
CA ILE A 10 -4.99 -13.07 2.94
C ILE A 10 -3.93 -11.99 2.67
N THR A 11 -2.67 -12.36 2.48
CA THR A 11 -1.58 -11.42 2.20
C THR A 11 -1.48 -10.99 0.74
N ASP A 12 -2.25 -11.61 -0.16
CA ASP A 12 -2.34 -11.16 -1.54
C ASP A 12 -3.30 -9.95 -1.61
N ALA A 13 -2.86 -8.82 -2.18
CA ALA A 13 -3.58 -7.54 -2.16
C ALA A 13 -5.05 -7.65 -2.61
N PHE A 14 -5.31 -8.39 -3.70
CA PHE A 14 -6.69 -8.61 -4.16
C PHE A 14 -7.55 -9.33 -3.11
N MET A 15 -7.02 -10.40 -2.51
CA MET A 15 -7.72 -11.17 -1.50
C MET A 15 -7.93 -10.35 -0.22
N PHE A 16 -6.90 -9.62 0.21
CA PHE A 16 -6.98 -8.72 1.35
C PHE A 16 -8.10 -7.70 1.18
N ALA A 17 -8.12 -6.98 0.05
CA ALA A 17 -9.17 -6.00 -0.23
C ALA A 17 -10.57 -6.63 -0.21
N LYS A 18 -10.76 -7.81 -0.82
CA LYS A 18 -12.06 -8.49 -0.83
C LYS A 18 -12.52 -8.99 0.54
N VAL A 19 -11.61 -9.50 1.36
CA VAL A 19 -11.94 -9.97 2.72
C VAL A 19 -12.19 -8.80 3.66
N MET A 20 -11.33 -7.78 3.62
CA MET A 20 -11.47 -6.57 4.46
C MET A 20 -12.62 -5.66 4.03
N SER A 21 -13.20 -5.84 2.84
CA SER A 21 -14.46 -5.16 2.47
C SER A 21 -15.67 -5.65 3.27
N ASN A 22 -15.52 -6.67 4.11
CA ASN A 22 -16.55 -7.10 5.05
C ASN A 22 -16.40 -6.37 6.39
N LYS A 23 -17.39 -5.58 6.79
CA LYS A 23 -17.40 -4.82 8.06
C LYS A 23 -17.18 -5.71 9.29
N GLU A 24 -17.74 -6.92 9.29
CA GLU A 24 -17.62 -7.88 10.37
C GLU A 24 -16.19 -8.42 10.54
N ILE A 25 -15.34 -8.24 9.54
CA ILE A 25 -13.91 -8.59 9.56
C ILE A 25 -13.07 -7.34 9.77
N CYS A 26 -13.27 -6.30 8.97
CA CYS A 26 -12.43 -5.10 8.99
C CYS A 26 -12.48 -4.40 10.36
N LYS A 27 -13.68 -4.21 10.93
CA LYS A 27 -13.84 -3.55 12.23
C LYS A 27 -13.07 -4.25 13.37
N PRO A 28 -13.24 -5.57 13.63
CA PRO A 28 -12.44 -6.25 14.65
C PRO A 28 -10.93 -6.21 14.38
N VAL A 29 -10.49 -6.24 13.13
CA VAL A 29 -9.06 -6.10 12.79
C VAL A 29 -8.54 -4.73 13.22
N LEU A 30 -9.24 -3.64 12.91
CA LEU A 30 -8.90 -2.29 13.36
C LEU A 30 -8.91 -2.18 14.89
N GLU A 31 -9.91 -2.75 15.57
CA GLU A 31 -10.00 -2.76 17.03
C GLU A 31 -8.79 -3.46 17.66
N GLN A 32 -8.33 -4.58 17.09
CA GLN A 32 -7.15 -5.29 17.60
C GLN A 32 -5.86 -4.52 17.36
N ILE A 33 -5.70 -3.91 16.18
CA ILE A 33 -4.49 -3.14 15.83
C ILE A 33 -4.35 -1.92 16.74
N LEU A 34 -5.44 -1.19 16.95
CA LEU A 34 -5.46 0.10 17.65
C LEU A 34 -5.72 -0.02 19.15
N ASN A 35 -6.09 -1.20 19.61
CA ASN A 35 -6.54 -1.43 21.00
C ASN A 35 -7.65 -0.45 21.44
N ILE A 36 -8.61 -0.19 20.55
CA ILE A 36 -9.77 0.68 20.80
C ILE A 36 -11.06 -0.08 20.55
N LYS A 37 -12.20 0.51 20.97
CA LYS A 37 -13.53 0.01 20.60
C LYS A 37 -14.14 0.92 19.54
N ILE A 38 -14.56 0.33 18.44
CA ILE A 38 -15.23 1.00 17.34
C ILE A 38 -16.69 0.53 17.33
N ARG A 39 -17.64 1.46 17.35
CA ARG A 39 -19.06 1.11 17.34
C ARG A 39 -19.49 0.63 15.96
N ASN A 40 -19.18 1.40 14.91
CA ASN A 40 -19.51 1.08 13.53
C ASN A 40 -18.42 1.61 12.60
N ILE A 41 -18.31 1.03 11.40
CA ILE A 41 -17.49 1.56 10.31
C ILE A 41 -18.32 1.68 9.04
N GLU A 42 -18.00 2.68 8.22
CA GLU A 42 -18.54 2.86 6.89
C GLU A 42 -17.41 2.94 5.86
N TYR A 43 -17.59 2.27 4.73
CA TYR A 43 -16.62 2.36 3.63
C TYR A 43 -16.86 3.67 2.88
N LEU A 44 -15.83 4.49 2.79
CA LEU A 44 -15.88 5.77 2.09
C LEU A 44 -15.70 5.57 0.58
N ASP A 45 -14.91 4.57 0.18
CA ASP A 45 -14.76 4.16 -1.22
C ASP A 45 -14.35 2.69 -1.33
N TYR A 46 -14.90 1.99 -2.33
CA TYR A 46 -14.47 0.66 -2.74
C TYR A 46 -13.60 0.80 -3.99
N GLU A 47 -12.32 0.46 -3.90
CA GLU A 47 -11.41 0.33 -5.04
C GLU A 47 -11.30 1.57 -5.95
N GLU A 48 -11.66 2.77 -5.48
CA GLU A 48 -11.48 3.97 -6.29
C GLU A 48 -10.00 4.33 -6.43
N THR A 49 -9.59 4.45 -7.68
CA THR A 49 -8.31 5.05 -8.02
C THR A 49 -8.43 6.56 -7.82
N ILE A 50 -7.83 7.07 -6.75
CA ILE A 50 -7.86 8.50 -6.46
C ILE A 50 -6.89 9.19 -7.39
N GLN A 51 -7.42 10.03 -8.28
CA GLN A 51 -6.66 10.89 -9.16
C GLN A 51 -6.97 12.35 -8.85
N ILE A 52 -6.03 13.07 -8.23
CA ILE A 52 -6.21 14.45 -7.78
C ILE A 52 -6.32 15.41 -8.98
N ALA A 53 -5.58 15.13 -10.04
CA ALA A 53 -5.60 15.91 -11.29
C ALA A 53 -5.18 15.03 -12.48
N PRO A 54 -5.55 15.38 -13.72
CA PRO A 54 -5.06 14.70 -14.90
C PRO A 54 -3.53 14.68 -14.92
N GLY A 55 -2.93 13.47 -14.97
CA GLY A 55 -1.48 13.28 -14.95
C GLY A 55 -0.84 13.21 -13.55
N SER A 56 -1.59 13.38 -12.46
CA SER A 56 -1.07 13.10 -11.11
C SER A 56 -0.89 11.58 -10.89
N LYS A 57 0.02 11.23 -9.98
CA LYS A 57 0.18 9.83 -9.54
C LYS A 57 -1.14 9.40 -8.88
N SER A 58 -1.87 8.51 -9.52
CA SER A 58 -3.06 7.91 -8.93
C SER A 58 -2.65 6.93 -7.83
N ILE A 59 -3.44 6.86 -6.76
CA ILE A 59 -3.31 5.83 -5.75
C ILE A 59 -4.61 5.06 -5.63
N ARG A 60 -4.48 3.81 -5.28
CA ARG A 60 -5.58 2.96 -4.87
C ARG A 60 -5.34 2.63 -3.41
N LEU A 61 -6.29 2.99 -2.55
CA LEU A 61 -6.30 2.59 -1.16
C LEU A 61 -6.93 1.20 -1.08
N ASP A 62 -6.27 0.27 -0.37
CA ASP A 62 -6.80 -1.09 -0.23
C ASP A 62 -8.12 -1.08 0.54
N ILE A 63 -8.12 -0.44 1.71
CA ILE A 63 -9.32 -0.28 2.56
C ILE A 63 -9.35 1.14 3.10
N TYR A 64 -10.44 1.83 2.83
CA TYR A 64 -10.69 3.20 3.28
C TYR A 64 -12.03 3.28 3.98
N VAL A 65 -12.03 3.45 5.29
CA VAL A 65 -13.23 3.43 6.14
C VAL A 65 -13.24 4.58 7.13
N GLU A 66 -14.42 4.94 7.60
CA GLU A 66 -14.67 5.93 8.65
C GLU A 66 -15.48 5.29 9.79
N ASP A 67 -15.18 5.64 11.03
CA ASP A 67 -15.97 5.23 12.18
C ASP A 67 -17.03 6.28 12.58
N ASP A 68 -17.82 5.95 13.59
CA ASP A 68 -18.87 6.81 14.13
C ASP A 68 -18.36 8.02 14.94
N ASN A 69 -17.05 8.13 15.18
CA ASN A 69 -16.38 9.30 15.74
C ASN A 69 -15.73 10.19 14.67
N ASN A 70 -16.04 9.94 13.40
CA ASN A 70 -15.43 10.59 12.24
C ASN A 70 -13.91 10.36 12.14
N THR A 71 -13.40 9.22 12.64
CA THR A 71 -12.01 8.83 12.47
C THR A 71 -11.87 8.05 11.17
N VAL A 72 -10.89 8.40 10.37
CA VAL A 72 -10.64 7.78 9.07
C VAL A 72 -9.48 6.79 9.16
N PHE A 73 -9.67 5.62 8.59
CA PHE A 73 -8.65 4.57 8.56
C PHE A 73 -8.36 4.16 7.11
N ASN A 74 -7.09 4.16 6.76
CA ASN A 74 -6.59 3.46 5.58
C ASN A 74 -5.78 2.24 6.03
N LEU A 75 -6.13 1.06 5.55
CA LEU A 75 -5.48 -0.20 5.91
C LEU A 75 -4.93 -0.88 4.66
N GLU A 76 -3.63 -1.15 4.66
CA GLU A 76 -2.85 -1.65 3.53
C GLU A 76 -2.08 -2.92 3.86
N MET A 77 -2.06 -3.91 2.97
CA MET A 77 -1.21 -5.09 3.07
C MET A 77 0.06 -4.93 2.23
N GLN A 78 1.23 -5.12 2.82
CA GLN A 78 2.53 -4.99 2.17
C GLN A 78 3.36 -6.26 2.32
N THR A 79 3.62 -6.93 1.21
CA THR A 79 4.44 -8.16 1.18
C THR A 79 5.82 -7.95 0.56
N THR A 80 6.07 -6.77 0.00
CA THR A 80 7.36 -6.39 -0.60
C THR A 80 7.89 -5.15 0.08
N ASN A 81 9.17 -5.19 0.48
CA ASN A 81 9.84 -4.05 1.10
C ASN A 81 10.20 -3.02 0.01
N TYR A 82 9.40 -1.96 -0.05
CA TYR A 82 9.72 -0.77 -0.85
C TYR A 82 10.26 0.31 0.09
N GLU A 83 11.48 0.78 -0.13
CA GLU A 83 12.16 1.82 0.69
C GLU A 83 11.34 3.12 0.83
N GLU A 84 10.38 3.33 -0.03
CA GLU A 84 9.53 4.54 -0.07
C GLU A 84 8.27 4.48 0.81
N LEU A 85 8.05 3.41 1.59
CA LEU A 85 6.85 3.27 2.44
C LEU A 85 6.59 4.50 3.34
N PRO A 86 7.59 5.11 4.01
CA PRO A 86 7.35 6.33 4.80
C PRO A 86 6.88 7.52 3.95
N LYS A 87 7.38 7.64 2.71
CA LYS A 87 6.91 8.68 1.79
C LYS A 87 5.51 8.39 1.27
N ARG A 88 5.19 7.10 1.04
CA ARG A 88 3.83 6.66 0.68
C ARG A 88 2.84 6.96 1.80
N SER A 89 3.19 6.69 3.06
CA SER A 89 2.30 6.98 4.20
C SER A 89 1.96 8.46 4.29
N ARG A 90 2.95 9.36 4.06
CA ARG A 90 2.70 10.80 3.99
C ARG A 90 1.78 11.16 2.82
N TYR A 91 2.05 10.64 1.64
CA TYR A 91 1.24 10.90 0.44
C TYR A 91 -0.20 10.41 0.60
N TYR A 92 -0.41 9.26 1.26
CA TYR A 92 -1.75 8.75 1.55
C TYR A 92 -2.49 9.66 2.54
N GLN A 93 -1.79 10.17 3.55
CA GLN A 93 -2.33 11.14 4.49
C GLN A 93 -2.80 12.41 3.78
N ASP A 94 -1.93 12.98 2.92
CA ASP A 94 -2.26 14.19 2.16
C ASP A 94 -3.50 14.00 1.28
N ILE A 95 -3.68 12.81 0.70
CA ILE A 95 -4.85 12.49 -0.13
C ILE A 95 -6.12 12.33 0.70
N ILE A 96 -6.03 11.73 1.90
CA ILE A 96 -7.16 11.66 2.83
C ILE A 96 -7.65 13.08 3.14
N ASP A 97 -6.75 13.97 3.50
CA ASP A 97 -7.06 15.35 3.86
C ASP A 97 -7.67 16.12 2.66
N LEU A 98 -7.12 15.95 1.46
CA LEU A 98 -7.65 16.56 0.24
C LEU A 98 -9.07 16.09 -0.14
N LYS A 99 -9.45 14.88 0.25
CA LYS A 99 -10.82 14.37 0.06
C LYS A 99 -11.81 14.93 1.08
N LEU A 100 -11.32 15.29 2.26
CA LEU A 100 -12.16 15.73 3.37
C LEU A 100 -12.48 17.23 3.32
N ILE A 101 -11.64 18.05 2.65
CA ILE A 101 -11.76 19.51 2.65
C ILE A 101 -12.01 20.07 1.26
N GLU A 102 -13.02 20.93 1.14
CA GLU A 102 -13.32 21.68 -0.07
C GLU A 102 -12.80 23.13 0.03
N LYS A 103 -12.66 23.78 -1.13
CA LYS A 103 -12.22 25.18 -1.20
C LYS A 103 -13.10 26.10 -0.36
N GLY A 104 -12.51 26.77 0.60
CA GLY A 104 -13.17 27.76 1.47
C GLY A 104 -13.71 27.20 2.78
N GLN A 105 -13.56 25.90 3.02
CA GLN A 105 -13.85 25.30 4.33
C GLN A 105 -12.73 25.57 5.34
N ALA A 106 -13.05 25.54 6.62
CA ALA A 106 -12.08 25.70 7.71
C ALA A 106 -11.33 24.38 7.95
N TYR A 107 -10.10 24.44 8.43
CA TYR A 107 -9.25 23.26 8.67
C TYR A 107 -9.71 22.40 9.86
N ASP A 108 -10.61 22.90 10.70
CA ASP A 108 -11.18 22.16 11.85
C ASP A 108 -12.09 20.99 11.43
N ILE A 109 -12.45 20.90 10.15
CA ILE A 109 -13.18 19.76 9.59
C ILE A 109 -12.27 18.56 9.31
N LEU A 110 -10.94 18.74 9.28
CA LEU A 110 -10.01 17.63 9.10
C LEU A 110 -10.12 16.64 10.27
N LYS A 111 -10.24 15.38 9.91
CA LYS A 111 -10.55 14.29 10.85
C LYS A 111 -9.27 13.68 11.38
N THR A 112 -9.34 13.06 12.56
CA THR A 112 -8.28 12.12 12.96
C THR A 112 -8.19 11.00 11.95
N SER A 113 -6.97 10.65 11.54
CA SER A 113 -6.74 9.68 10.48
C SER A 113 -5.54 8.77 10.75
N TYR A 114 -5.72 7.51 10.41
CA TYR A 114 -4.74 6.46 10.58
C TYR A 114 -4.37 5.87 9.21
N VAL A 115 -3.09 5.93 8.86
CA VAL A 115 -2.53 5.19 7.72
C VAL A 115 -1.80 3.97 8.28
N ILE A 116 -2.35 2.78 8.05
CA ILE A 116 -1.92 1.52 8.66
C ILE A 116 -1.37 0.59 7.58
N PHE A 117 -0.10 0.20 7.70
CA PHE A 117 0.53 -0.81 6.86
C PHE A 117 0.73 -2.10 7.66
N ILE A 118 0.21 -3.22 7.15
CA ILE A 118 0.52 -4.57 7.64
C ILE A 118 1.66 -5.11 6.77
N CYS A 119 2.86 -5.20 7.33
CA CYS A 119 4.06 -5.63 6.60
C CYS A 119 4.44 -7.06 6.97
N THR A 120 4.71 -7.92 5.97
CA THR A 120 5.27 -9.26 6.19
C THR A 120 6.80 -9.24 6.33
N PHE A 121 7.37 -8.09 6.65
CA PHE A 121 8.79 -7.82 6.87
C PHE A 121 8.96 -6.70 7.89
N ASP A 122 10.14 -6.60 8.52
CA ASP A 122 10.49 -5.51 9.43
C ASP A 122 11.11 -4.34 8.66
N PHE A 123 10.30 -3.32 8.34
CA PHE A 123 10.78 -2.15 7.59
C PHE A 123 11.85 -1.36 8.35
N PHE A 124 11.73 -1.25 9.68
CA PHE A 124 12.61 -0.43 10.52
C PHE A 124 13.76 -1.22 11.16
N GLU A 125 13.78 -2.54 10.99
CA GLU A 125 14.83 -3.45 11.51
C GLU A 125 15.08 -3.32 13.04
N LYS A 126 14.02 -3.05 13.81
CA LYS A 126 14.05 -2.94 15.28
C LYS A 126 13.31 -4.07 16.01
N ASN A 127 12.87 -5.06 15.25
CA ASN A 127 12.20 -6.26 15.75
C ASN A 127 10.95 -5.99 16.62
N ARG A 128 10.25 -4.88 16.38
CA ARG A 128 8.97 -4.57 17.02
C ARG A 128 7.82 -5.08 16.17
N SER A 129 6.73 -5.49 16.79
CA SER A 129 5.48 -5.86 16.10
C SER A 129 4.68 -4.65 15.64
N ILE A 130 4.83 -3.52 16.33
CA ILE A 130 4.13 -2.27 16.01
C ILE A 130 5.13 -1.12 16.08
N TYR A 131 5.04 -0.25 15.08
CA TYR A 131 5.68 1.06 15.04
C TYR A 131 4.58 2.09 14.80
N GLU A 132 4.34 2.94 15.78
CA GLU A 132 3.40 4.06 15.68
C GLU A 132 4.17 5.37 15.62
N PHE A 133 3.74 6.25 14.70
CA PHE A 133 4.34 7.56 14.47
C PHE A 133 3.27 8.65 14.57
N GLU A 134 3.58 9.65 15.35
CA GLU A 134 2.85 10.94 15.44
C GLU A 134 3.86 12.09 15.33
N ASN A 135 3.36 13.30 15.10
CA ASN A 135 4.19 14.49 15.03
C ASN A 135 4.50 15.01 16.43
N ILE A 136 5.77 15.09 16.78
CA ILE A 136 6.27 15.58 18.06
C ILE A 136 7.26 16.73 17.85
N CYS A 137 7.45 17.59 18.87
CA CYS A 137 8.50 18.60 18.88
C CYS A 137 9.88 17.92 18.94
N VAL A 138 10.79 18.33 18.05
CA VAL A 138 12.15 17.73 17.99
C VAL A 138 12.96 18.06 19.23
N ASP A 139 12.79 19.27 19.76
CA ASP A 139 13.56 19.76 20.93
C ASP A 139 12.96 19.29 22.26
N ASP A 140 11.68 18.83 22.27
CA ASP A 140 10.98 18.34 23.45
C ASP A 140 9.95 17.28 23.04
N SER A 141 10.28 16.01 23.20
CA SER A 141 9.44 14.89 22.79
C SER A 141 8.13 14.72 23.57
N ASP A 142 7.97 15.41 24.70
CA ASP A 142 6.73 15.39 25.48
C ASP A 142 5.66 16.31 24.85
N ILE A 143 6.06 17.21 23.95
CA ILE A 143 5.15 18.09 23.22
C ILE A 143 4.70 17.42 21.92
N LYS A 144 3.46 16.97 21.87
CA LYS A 144 2.81 16.44 20.67
C LYS A 144 2.16 17.57 19.88
N LEU A 145 2.23 17.51 18.55
CA LEU A 145 1.57 18.48 17.67
C LEU A 145 0.04 18.37 17.74
N ASN A 146 -0.48 17.17 18.03
CA ASN A 146 -1.92 16.87 18.14
C ASN A 146 -2.71 17.25 16.87
N ASP A 147 -2.12 17.03 15.72
CA ASP A 147 -2.74 17.31 14.41
C ASP A 147 -3.69 16.19 13.95
N GLY A 148 -3.86 15.13 14.75
CA GLY A 148 -4.76 14.01 14.47
C GLY A 148 -4.24 13.05 13.39
N THR A 149 -2.96 13.14 13.00
CA THR A 149 -2.38 12.23 11.98
C THR A 149 -1.56 11.12 12.63
N HIS A 150 -1.89 9.87 12.32
CA HIS A 150 -1.19 8.69 12.82
C HIS A 150 -0.73 7.78 11.69
N LYS A 151 0.48 7.25 11.82
CA LYS A 151 1.01 6.26 10.88
C LYS A 151 1.44 5.02 11.65
N ILE A 152 0.88 3.87 11.29
CA ILE A 152 1.14 2.60 11.97
C ILE A 152 1.73 1.62 10.96
N PHE A 153 2.85 1.02 11.35
CA PHE A 153 3.48 -0.06 10.60
C PHE A 153 3.50 -1.30 11.50
N LEU A 154 2.73 -2.30 11.10
CA LEU A 154 2.74 -3.61 11.73
C LEU A 154 3.79 -4.48 11.06
N ASN A 155 4.51 -5.25 11.86
CA ASN A 155 5.49 -6.22 11.40
C ASN A 155 5.05 -7.62 11.85
N THR A 156 4.65 -8.47 10.89
CA THR A 156 4.18 -9.83 11.22
C THR A 156 5.29 -10.71 11.79
N LYS A 157 6.56 -10.33 11.65
CA LYS A 157 7.74 -11.05 12.13
C LYS A 157 8.36 -10.47 13.39
N GLY A 158 7.80 -9.37 13.91
CA GLY A 158 8.34 -8.69 15.08
C GLY A 158 8.17 -9.47 16.37
N ASN A 159 8.91 -9.04 17.41
CA ASN A 159 8.74 -9.56 18.77
C ASN A 159 7.32 -9.27 19.28
N ARG A 160 6.69 -10.25 19.91
CA ARG A 160 5.32 -10.20 20.42
C ARG A 160 5.18 -9.52 21.79
N ASP A 161 6.29 -9.07 22.38
CA ASP A 161 6.26 -8.41 23.69
C ASP A 161 5.45 -7.11 23.65
N GLY A 162 4.60 -6.93 24.65
CA GLY A 162 3.83 -5.69 24.83
C GLY A 162 2.60 -5.52 23.94
N ILE A 163 2.21 -6.52 23.16
CA ILE A 163 0.96 -6.53 22.39
C ILE A 163 -0.01 -7.59 22.95
N SER A 164 -1.31 -7.42 22.71
CA SER A 164 -2.33 -8.36 23.16
C SER A 164 -2.17 -9.74 22.55
N GLU A 165 -2.62 -10.79 23.23
CA GLU A 165 -2.60 -12.16 22.70
C GLU A 165 -3.40 -12.30 21.40
N GLU A 166 -4.53 -11.61 21.31
CA GLU A 166 -5.36 -11.59 20.11
C GLU A 166 -4.63 -10.97 18.91
N LEU A 167 -3.89 -9.87 19.14
CA LEU A 167 -3.08 -9.26 18.08
C LEU A 167 -1.89 -10.15 17.70
N GLN A 168 -1.27 -10.84 18.67
CA GLN A 168 -0.21 -11.82 18.38
C GLN A 168 -0.73 -12.89 17.40
N MET A 169 -1.86 -13.53 17.72
CA MET A 169 -2.47 -14.57 16.90
C MET A 169 -2.88 -14.03 15.52
N LEU A 170 -3.34 -12.78 15.44
CA LEU A 170 -3.68 -12.14 14.16
C LEU A 170 -2.44 -11.91 13.29
N LEU A 171 -1.36 -11.39 13.86
CA LEU A 171 -0.09 -11.19 13.15
C LEU A 171 0.55 -12.52 12.73
N ASP A 172 0.43 -13.56 13.56
CA ASP A 172 0.90 -14.91 13.24
C ASP A 172 0.13 -15.51 12.06
N TYR A 173 -1.18 -15.29 11.99
CA TYR A 173 -1.98 -15.67 10.83
C TYR A 173 -1.55 -14.92 9.55
N PHE A 174 -1.31 -13.62 9.63
CA PHE A 174 -0.77 -12.83 8.50
C PHE A 174 0.66 -13.24 8.12
N ASP A 175 1.43 -13.81 9.02
CA ASP A 175 2.76 -14.41 8.72
C ASP A 175 2.66 -15.83 8.12
N GLY A 176 1.45 -16.35 7.92
CA GLY A 176 1.18 -17.62 7.26
C GLY A 176 1.07 -18.82 8.21
N ARG A 177 0.92 -18.59 9.53
CA ARG A 177 0.61 -19.66 10.49
C ARG A 177 -0.87 -20.02 10.46
N GLU A 178 -1.21 -21.16 11.03
CA GLU A 178 -2.60 -21.58 11.15
C GLU A 178 -3.43 -20.60 12.00
N PRO A 179 -4.72 -20.37 11.68
CA PRO A 179 -5.58 -19.45 12.41
C PRO A 179 -5.94 -19.99 13.80
N GLU A 180 -5.44 -19.38 14.86
CA GLU A 180 -5.68 -19.81 16.24
C GLU A 180 -6.83 -19.04 16.89
N SER A 181 -6.89 -17.69 16.76
CA SER A 181 -7.96 -16.87 17.31
C SER A 181 -9.26 -17.01 16.54
N GLN A 182 -10.40 -16.64 17.16
CA GLN A 182 -11.69 -16.61 16.48
C GLN A 182 -11.67 -15.65 15.28
N LEU A 183 -11.08 -14.47 15.43
CA LEU A 183 -10.95 -13.50 14.34
C LEU A 183 -10.12 -14.07 13.17
N ALA A 184 -8.97 -14.69 13.45
CA ALA A 184 -8.16 -15.32 12.41
C ALA A 184 -8.92 -16.43 11.66
N LYS A 185 -9.70 -17.26 12.38
CA LYS A 185 -10.58 -18.29 11.80
C LYS A 185 -11.68 -17.69 10.94
N ASP A 186 -12.26 -16.58 11.37
CA ASP A 186 -13.30 -15.89 10.59
C ASP A 186 -12.72 -15.28 9.32
N ILE A 187 -11.50 -14.71 9.37
CA ILE A 187 -10.76 -14.23 8.20
C ILE A 187 -10.46 -15.39 7.25
N ASP A 188 -9.92 -16.51 7.74
CA ASP A 188 -9.58 -17.68 6.92
C ASP A 188 -10.82 -18.27 6.23
N ARG A 189 -11.94 -18.36 6.96
CA ARG A 189 -13.23 -18.74 6.37
C ARG A 189 -13.64 -17.79 5.24
N LYS A 190 -13.48 -16.47 5.40
CA LYS A 190 -13.78 -15.50 4.34
C LYS A 190 -12.82 -15.61 3.15
N VAL A 191 -11.56 -15.92 3.36
CA VAL A 191 -10.60 -16.25 2.29
C VAL A 191 -11.07 -17.50 1.53
N PHE A 192 -11.52 -18.55 2.23
CA PHE A 192 -12.05 -19.74 1.60
C PHE A 192 -13.34 -19.45 0.79
N GLU A 193 -14.29 -18.69 1.34
CA GLU A 193 -15.49 -18.24 0.63
C GLU A 193 -15.12 -17.42 -0.62
N ALA A 194 -14.15 -16.50 -0.48
CA ALA A 194 -13.65 -15.68 -1.58
C ALA A 194 -13.08 -16.52 -2.71
N ARG A 195 -12.21 -17.50 -2.42
CA ARG A 195 -11.63 -18.42 -3.42
C ARG A 195 -12.70 -19.16 -4.22
N ASN A 196 -13.87 -19.41 -3.65
CA ASN A 196 -15.00 -20.08 -4.30
C ASN A 196 -15.95 -19.10 -5.03
N ASN A 197 -15.72 -17.80 -4.94
CA ASN A 197 -16.57 -16.79 -5.57
C ASN A 197 -16.23 -16.63 -7.05
N LYS A 198 -17.14 -17.07 -7.93
CA LYS A 198 -16.95 -17.02 -9.39
C LYS A 198 -16.88 -15.59 -9.95
N GLN A 199 -17.55 -14.64 -9.31
CA GLN A 199 -17.53 -13.24 -9.73
C GLN A 199 -16.16 -12.63 -9.42
N TRP A 200 -15.67 -12.77 -8.19
CA TRP A 200 -14.36 -12.27 -7.78
C TRP A 200 -13.21 -12.93 -8.55
N ARG A 201 -13.35 -14.20 -8.89
CA ARG A 201 -12.41 -14.87 -9.80
C ARG A 201 -12.33 -14.16 -11.16
N ARG A 202 -13.47 -13.78 -11.74
CA ARG A 202 -13.50 -13.04 -13.02
C ARG A 202 -12.87 -11.66 -12.88
N GLU A 203 -13.17 -10.95 -11.81
CA GLU A 203 -12.58 -9.64 -11.49
C GLU A 203 -11.06 -9.75 -11.37
N TYR A 204 -10.56 -10.75 -10.63
CA TYR A 204 -9.12 -11.00 -10.51
C TYR A 204 -8.47 -11.29 -11.87
N MET A 205 -9.08 -12.13 -12.69
CA MET A 205 -8.56 -12.42 -14.03
C MET A 205 -8.50 -11.16 -14.90
N SER A 206 -9.53 -10.32 -14.86
CA SER A 206 -9.54 -9.04 -15.58
C SER A 206 -8.45 -8.10 -15.07
N TYR A 207 -8.28 -8.00 -13.76
CA TYR A 207 -7.22 -7.22 -13.12
C TYR A 207 -5.83 -7.71 -13.54
N GLN A 208 -5.58 -9.03 -13.53
CA GLN A 208 -4.31 -9.60 -13.99
C GLN A 208 -4.05 -9.34 -15.48
N MET A 209 -5.07 -9.43 -16.32
CA MET A 209 -4.94 -9.10 -17.74
C MET A 209 -4.53 -7.65 -17.97
N GLU A 210 -5.08 -6.71 -17.19
CA GLU A 210 -4.72 -5.29 -17.28
C GLU A 210 -3.28 -5.05 -16.78
N LEU A 211 -2.87 -5.66 -15.67
CA LEU A 211 -1.49 -5.61 -15.19
C LEU A 211 -0.50 -6.17 -16.22
N ASP A 212 -0.80 -7.32 -16.81
CA ASP A 212 0.04 -7.93 -17.85
C ASP A 212 0.14 -7.05 -19.10
N LYS A 213 -0.93 -6.35 -19.44
CA LYS A 213 -0.95 -5.39 -20.54
C LYS A 213 -0.08 -4.18 -20.24
N GLN A 214 -0.21 -3.60 -19.06
CA GLN A 214 0.62 -2.45 -18.61
C GLN A 214 2.11 -2.85 -18.58
N PHE A 215 2.43 -4.02 -18.05
CA PHE A 215 3.80 -4.53 -18.03
C PHE A 215 4.38 -4.74 -19.43
N ARG A 216 3.59 -5.31 -20.35
CA ARG A 216 4.02 -5.45 -21.77
C ARG A 216 4.23 -4.10 -22.43
N ASN A 217 3.32 -3.16 -22.21
CA ASN A 217 3.43 -1.80 -22.77
C ASN A 217 4.69 -1.10 -22.24
N GLY A 218 4.97 -1.18 -20.94
CA GLY A 218 6.18 -0.62 -20.33
C GLY A 218 7.46 -1.19 -20.95
N ARG A 219 7.54 -2.52 -21.09
CA ARG A 219 8.70 -3.16 -21.72
C ARG A 219 8.86 -2.79 -23.20
N GLU A 220 7.77 -2.63 -23.93
CA GLU A 220 7.82 -2.21 -25.33
C GLU A 220 8.25 -0.74 -25.46
N GLU A 221 7.82 0.11 -24.54
CA GLU A 221 8.24 1.51 -24.48
C GLU A 221 9.73 1.63 -24.15
N GLU A 222 10.19 0.92 -23.12
CA GLU A 222 11.61 0.85 -22.76
C GLU A 222 12.46 0.39 -23.94
N ARG A 223 12.08 -0.71 -24.60
CA ARG A 223 12.76 -1.21 -25.77
C ARG A 223 12.80 -0.18 -26.92
N ARG A 224 11.69 0.55 -27.13
CA ARG A 224 11.65 1.62 -28.13
C ARG A 224 12.60 2.77 -27.76
N ASN A 225 12.67 3.14 -26.49
CA ASN A 225 13.54 4.21 -26.02
C ASN A 225 15.02 3.84 -26.11
N ILE A 226 15.39 2.61 -25.72
CA ILE A 226 16.73 2.07 -25.92
C ILE A 226 17.12 2.09 -27.42
N ASN A 227 16.24 1.63 -28.30
CA ASN A 227 16.52 1.63 -29.74
C ASN A 227 16.67 3.05 -30.30
N LYS A 228 15.90 4.03 -29.83
CA LYS A 228 16.07 5.45 -30.23
C LYS A 228 17.42 5.98 -29.80
N LEU A 229 17.86 5.71 -28.53
CA LEU A 229 19.15 6.10 -28.03
C LEU A 229 20.28 5.49 -28.86
N ASN A 230 20.24 4.18 -29.04
CA ASN A 230 21.26 3.45 -29.83
C ASN A 230 21.37 4.00 -31.26
N LYS A 231 20.24 4.29 -31.91
CA LYS A 231 20.21 4.89 -33.25
C LYS A 231 20.84 6.29 -33.26
N ALA A 232 20.56 7.11 -32.26
CA ALA A 232 21.15 8.46 -32.13
C ALA A 232 22.67 8.38 -31.94
N LEU A 233 23.15 7.56 -31.00
CA LEU A 233 24.57 7.39 -30.71
C LEU A 233 25.34 6.83 -31.93
N LEU A 234 24.77 5.86 -32.62
CA LEU A 234 25.35 5.30 -33.87
C LEU A 234 25.45 6.37 -34.98
N SER A 235 24.41 7.19 -35.16
CA SER A 235 24.40 8.22 -36.19
C SER A 235 25.45 9.32 -35.90
N GLU A 236 25.72 9.59 -34.62
CA GLU A 236 26.76 10.53 -34.17
C GLU A 236 28.15 9.89 -34.02
N LYS A 237 28.28 8.58 -34.31
CA LYS A 237 29.52 7.78 -34.16
C LYS A 237 30.09 7.75 -32.75
N LYS A 238 29.22 7.86 -31.73
CA LYS A 238 29.55 7.86 -30.31
C LYS A 238 29.61 6.43 -29.75
N TYR A 239 30.57 5.65 -30.22
CA TYR A 239 30.67 4.23 -29.89
C TYR A 239 31.02 3.97 -28.44
N GLU A 240 31.86 4.81 -27.82
CA GLU A 240 32.24 4.70 -26.40
C GLU A 240 31.03 4.98 -25.48
N GLU A 241 30.21 6.02 -25.80
CA GLU A 241 28.98 6.31 -25.06
C GLU A 241 27.96 5.17 -25.23
N LEU A 242 27.89 4.59 -26.41
CA LEU A 242 27.03 3.44 -26.69
C LEU A 242 27.46 2.22 -25.85
N GLU A 243 28.74 1.85 -25.87
CA GLU A 243 29.27 0.73 -25.11
C GLU A 243 29.03 0.92 -23.62
N LYS A 244 29.35 2.10 -23.06
CA LYS A 244 29.10 2.40 -21.65
C LYS A 244 27.61 2.29 -21.30
N SER A 245 26.71 2.78 -22.13
CA SER A 245 25.27 2.75 -21.87
C SER A 245 24.68 1.34 -21.84
N THR A 246 25.35 0.33 -22.40
CA THR A 246 24.88 -1.07 -22.34
C THR A 246 25.19 -1.76 -21.01
N SER A 247 26.09 -1.21 -20.20
CA SER A 247 26.55 -1.78 -18.92
C SER A 247 26.24 -0.90 -17.71
N ASP A 248 25.85 0.36 -17.93
CA ASP A 248 25.54 1.36 -16.88
C ASP A 248 24.15 1.94 -17.13
N GLU A 249 23.17 1.44 -16.37
CA GLU A 249 21.75 1.82 -16.51
C GLU A 249 21.52 3.30 -16.13
N GLU A 250 22.25 3.82 -15.14
CA GLU A 250 22.13 5.22 -14.72
C GLU A 250 22.65 6.15 -15.82
N TYR A 251 23.82 5.85 -16.37
CA TYR A 251 24.37 6.57 -17.51
C TYR A 251 23.47 6.48 -18.75
N GLN A 252 22.90 5.31 -19.03
CA GLN A 252 21.94 5.14 -20.11
C GLN A 252 20.73 6.07 -19.94
N ARG A 253 20.19 6.16 -18.72
CA ARG A 253 19.06 7.04 -18.40
C ARG A 253 19.42 8.52 -18.54
N GLU A 254 20.62 8.93 -18.11
CA GLU A 254 21.12 10.29 -18.32
C GLU A 254 21.20 10.63 -19.82
N LEU A 255 21.72 9.72 -20.63
CA LEU A 255 21.76 9.91 -22.07
C LEU A 255 20.36 10.01 -22.67
N MET A 256 19.42 9.16 -22.25
CA MET A 256 18.03 9.25 -22.73
C MET A 256 17.40 10.61 -22.44
N LYS A 257 17.66 11.20 -21.25
CA LYS A 257 17.23 12.57 -20.91
C LYS A 257 17.95 13.61 -21.78
N LYS A 258 19.26 13.51 -21.94
CA LYS A 258 20.06 14.40 -22.78
C LYS A 258 19.56 14.44 -24.22
N TYR A 259 19.16 13.27 -24.75
CA TYR A 259 18.60 13.14 -26.09
C TYR A 259 17.09 13.38 -26.17
N LYS A 260 16.45 13.78 -25.07
CA LYS A 260 15.01 14.04 -24.96
C LYS A 260 14.14 12.84 -25.42
N ILE A 261 14.61 11.63 -25.13
CA ILE A 261 13.89 10.38 -25.41
C ILE A 261 12.91 10.10 -24.28
N ILE A 262 13.30 10.45 -23.07
CA ILE A 262 12.48 10.42 -21.85
C ILE A 262 12.54 11.79 -21.17
N GLU A 263 11.60 12.07 -20.24
CA GLU A 263 11.55 13.29 -19.41
C GLU A 263 12.55 13.25 -18.24
#